data_8da35d203742f60767b3ac416fde460a
#
_entry.id   8da35d203742f60767b3ac416fde460a
#
_cell.length_a   1.000
_cell.length_b   1.000
_cell.length_c   1.000
_cell.angle_alpha   90.00
_cell.angle_beta   90.00
_cell.angle_gamma   90.00
#
_symmetry.space_group_name_H-M   'P 1'
#
loop_
_entity.id
_entity.type
_entity.pdbx_description
1 polymer ?
#
loop_
_entity_poly.entity_id
_entity_poly.type
_entity_poly.pdbx_seq_one_letter_code
_entity_poly.pdbx_strand_id
1 'polypeptide(L)'
;MAIFSSLAGFFNRNKRKIFITSAVTVSIYLLINEFVIKKFRNYQNALRQELLFKQQIKQRFIQTQQDCYYTILALLPVLAAPIIDSLPVELITQALRLKKNNSLQQATSGSNSELTADNLNLLDNNNNPELKLSIYMSKSKTELWNLLKIKTITRTLTLLYTVSGLFLITRLQLNILARRSYLESAIQMAGVKSTNNDIDPHENYIIEQSYLSLSWWLLNKGWSNLSSIIEALVVKKFEKITPKTELSINEFEFDLIEIINEINSNNKEYILANLFPINYSDLLETILNTNSDLIHHLDSPESSLIKLINETNAIMLDNNLYFFDLLNALIMNTVSTLTANLSFSLGANNSLNNSLLMASSGNLAAHGENPKIVDITHNDQSFKLASFLAQLSVQNNIMIDNDNLKTEDILPKHESDLEEILNSLNGGTNELPTESYGNVYINNLNQLEELDDFSAGIYSNFE
;
A
#
# COMPACT_ATOMS: atom_id res chain seq x y z
N MET A 1 -39.24 -67.77 41.89
CA MET A 1 -39.17 -67.17 43.25
C MET A 1 -37.88 -67.51 44.03
N ALA A 2 -37.19 -68.61 43.75
CA ALA A 2 -35.97 -69.00 44.48
C ALA A 2 -34.74 -68.11 44.29
N ILE A 3 -34.59 -67.36 43.13
CA ILE A 3 -33.45 -66.53 42.84
C ILE A 3 -33.50 -65.23 43.67
N PHE A 4 -34.69 -64.69 43.92
CA PHE A 4 -34.82 -63.43 44.70
C PHE A 4 -34.57 -63.63 46.19
N SER A 5 -34.93 -64.88 46.76
CA SER A 5 -34.64 -65.18 48.15
C SER A 5 -33.16 -65.41 48.42
N SER A 6 -32.40 -65.97 47.46
CA SER A 6 -30.97 -66.17 47.55
C SER A 6 -30.24 -64.86 47.52
N LEU A 7 -30.65 -63.92 46.64
CA LEU A 7 -30.11 -62.56 46.54
C LEU A 7 -30.33 -61.74 47.83
N ALA A 8 -31.55 -61.81 48.39
CA ALA A 8 -31.90 -61.16 49.67
C ALA A 8 -31.04 -61.64 50.81
N GLY A 9 -30.79 -62.99 50.86
CA GLY A 9 -29.93 -63.64 51.87
C GLY A 9 -28.44 -63.20 51.73
N PHE A 10 -27.98 -63.10 50.52
CA PHE A 10 -26.61 -62.59 50.21
C PHE A 10 -26.45 -61.14 50.64
N PHE A 11 -27.39 -60.26 50.29
CA PHE A 11 -27.39 -58.86 50.70
C PHE A 11 -27.45 -58.69 52.21
N ASN A 12 -28.25 -59.50 52.92
CA ASN A 12 -28.35 -59.34 54.35
C ASN A 12 -27.09 -59.82 55.12
N ARG A 13 -26.40 -60.81 54.57
CA ARG A 13 -25.17 -61.39 55.15
C ARG A 13 -23.95 -60.50 54.94
N ASN A 14 -23.96 -59.72 53.87
CA ASN A 14 -22.83 -58.87 53.48
C ASN A 14 -23.10 -57.33 53.56
N LYS A 15 -24.18 -56.92 54.23
CA LYS A 15 -24.61 -55.51 54.34
C LYS A 15 -23.48 -54.58 54.72
N ARG A 16 -22.67 -54.92 55.71
CA ARG A 16 -21.52 -54.05 56.15
C ARG A 16 -20.44 -53.95 55.09
N LYS A 17 -20.14 -55.06 54.39
CA LYS A 17 -19.10 -55.03 53.32
C LYS A 17 -19.56 -54.21 52.09
N ILE A 18 -20.83 -54.42 51.70
CA ILE A 18 -21.44 -53.70 50.57
C ILE A 18 -21.54 -52.19 50.89
N PHE A 19 -21.93 -51.87 52.15
CA PHE A 19 -22.01 -50.49 52.58
C PHE A 19 -20.62 -49.80 52.61
N ILE A 20 -19.58 -50.50 53.12
CA ILE A 20 -18.21 -49.98 53.13
C ILE A 20 -17.66 -49.84 51.72
N THR A 21 -17.87 -50.82 50.84
CA THR A 21 -17.39 -50.71 49.43
C THR A 21 -18.13 -49.64 48.66
N SER A 22 -19.45 -49.47 48.86
CA SER A 22 -20.19 -48.38 48.21
C SER A 22 -19.78 -47.01 48.75
N ALA A 23 -19.52 -46.87 50.05
CA ALA A 23 -19.00 -45.61 50.63
C ALA A 23 -17.60 -45.28 50.12
N VAL A 24 -16.72 -46.25 49.97
CA VAL A 24 -15.38 -46.08 49.41
C VAL A 24 -15.46 -45.69 47.90
N THR A 25 -16.30 -46.38 47.13
CA THR A 25 -16.47 -46.03 45.70
C THR A 25 -17.08 -44.65 45.50
N VAL A 26 -18.05 -44.24 46.31
CA VAL A 26 -18.62 -42.88 46.28
C VAL A 26 -17.55 -41.83 46.70
N SER A 27 -16.75 -42.11 47.74
CA SER A 27 -15.67 -41.22 48.15
C SER A 27 -14.60 -41.08 47.07
N ILE A 28 -14.19 -42.16 46.42
CA ILE A 28 -13.25 -42.14 45.31
C ILE A 28 -13.83 -41.36 44.12
N TYR A 29 -15.11 -41.59 43.81
CA TYR A 29 -15.80 -40.85 42.75
C TYR A 29 -15.85 -39.35 43.05
N LEU A 30 -16.18 -38.94 44.25
CA LEU A 30 -16.19 -37.54 44.66
C LEU A 30 -14.81 -36.92 44.61
N LEU A 31 -13.76 -37.64 45.05
CA LEU A 31 -12.39 -37.18 44.96
C LEU A 31 -11.93 -36.99 43.50
N ILE A 32 -12.24 -37.96 42.63
CA ILE A 32 -11.91 -37.87 41.21
C ILE A 32 -12.67 -36.71 40.56
N ASN A 33 -13.97 -36.57 40.87
CA ASN A 33 -14.79 -35.51 40.31
C ASN A 33 -14.32 -34.12 40.78
N GLU A 34 -14.03 -33.94 42.06
CA GLU A 34 -13.63 -32.64 42.62
C GLU A 34 -12.20 -32.25 42.24
N PHE A 35 -11.25 -33.21 42.34
CA PHE A 35 -9.83 -32.85 42.11
C PHE A 35 -9.36 -33.07 40.67
N VAL A 36 -9.84 -34.07 39.96
CA VAL A 36 -9.36 -34.38 38.61
C VAL A 36 -10.23 -33.72 37.54
N ILE A 37 -11.52 -34.01 37.58
CA ILE A 37 -12.45 -33.58 36.51
C ILE A 37 -12.64 -32.05 36.55
N LYS A 38 -12.79 -31.48 37.77
CA LYS A 38 -12.95 -30.04 37.91
C LYS A 38 -11.66 -29.27 37.52
N LYS A 39 -10.50 -29.79 37.92
CA LYS A 39 -9.22 -29.23 37.53
C LYS A 39 -8.96 -29.34 36.02
N PHE A 40 -9.36 -30.49 35.44
CA PHE A 40 -9.25 -30.70 33.99
C PHE A 40 -10.21 -29.78 33.19
N ARG A 41 -11.46 -29.60 33.65
CA ARG A 41 -12.38 -28.63 33.05
C ARG A 41 -11.86 -27.21 33.12
N ASN A 42 -11.33 -26.82 34.28
CA ASN A 42 -10.77 -25.47 34.44
C ASN A 42 -9.58 -25.27 33.50
N TYR A 43 -8.73 -26.28 33.34
CA TYR A 43 -7.61 -26.24 32.39
C TYR A 43 -8.11 -26.16 30.94
N GLN A 44 -9.07 -26.97 30.55
CA GLN A 44 -9.68 -26.91 29.21
C GLN A 44 -10.35 -25.55 28.95
N ASN A 45 -11.04 -24.98 29.92
CA ASN A 45 -11.68 -23.69 29.80
C ASN A 45 -10.63 -22.57 29.66
N ALA A 46 -9.55 -22.63 30.45
CA ALA A 46 -8.44 -21.67 30.32
C ALA A 46 -7.77 -21.75 28.94
N LEU A 47 -7.52 -22.99 28.46
CA LEU A 47 -6.94 -23.22 27.14
C LEU A 47 -7.85 -22.74 26.01
N ARG A 48 -9.17 -22.96 26.14
CA ARG A 48 -10.16 -22.45 25.18
C ARG A 48 -10.21 -20.92 25.19
N GLN A 49 -10.16 -20.29 26.36
CA GLN A 49 -10.14 -18.84 26.48
C GLN A 49 -8.87 -18.25 25.83
N GLU A 50 -7.71 -18.89 26.06
CA GLU A 50 -6.46 -18.47 25.42
C GLU A 50 -6.51 -18.57 23.90
N LEU A 51 -7.07 -19.67 23.37
CA LEU A 51 -7.24 -19.85 21.92
C LEU A 51 -8.18 -18.80 21.33
N LEU A 52 -9.32 -18.55 21.97
CA LEU A 52 -10.27 -17.52 21.54
C LEU A 52 -9.63 -16.12 21.55
N PHE A 53 -8.84 -15.84 22.57
CA PHE A 53 -8.14 -14.58 22.70
C PHE A 53 -7.09 -14.39 21.59
N LYS A 54 -6.26 -15.41 21.32
CA LYS A 54 -5.31 -15.39 20.18
C LYS A 54 -6.01 -15.21 18.84
N GLN A 55 -7.17 -15.84 18.68
CA GLN A 55 -7.98 -15.74 17.47
C GLN A 55 -8.56 -14.33 17.29
N GLN A 56 -9.02 -13.70 18.37
CA GLN A 56 -9.50 -12.30 18.32
C GLN A 56 -8.38 -11.32 17.97
N ILE A 57 -7.17 -11.50 18.52
CA ILE A 57 -6.00 -10.67 18.18
C ILE A 57 -5.71 -10.80 16.69
N LYS A 58 -5.62 -12.05 16.17
CA LYS A 58 -5.35 -12.32 14.76
C LYS A 58 -6.41 -11.68 13.85
N GLN A 59 -7.67 -11.82 14.20
CA GLN A 59 -8.77 -11.24 13.41
C GLN A 59 -8.70 -9.71 13.38
N ARG A 60 -8.46 -9.06 14.53
CA ARG A 60 -8.27 -7.60 14.59
C ARG A 60 -7.05 -7.15 13.78
N PHE A 61 -5.94 -7.89 13.85
CA PHE A 61 -4.76 -7.61 13.03
C PHE A 61 -5.09 -7.65 11.54
N ILE A 62 -5.75 -8.72 11.06
CA ILE A 62 -6.15 -8.84 9.64
C ILE A 62 -7.04 -7.67 9.23
N GLN A 63 -8.03 -7.32 10.06
CA GLN A 63 -8.90 -6.17 9.80
C GLN A 63 -8.09 -4.87 9.71
N THR A 64 -7.14 -4.63 10.61
CA THR A 64 -6.26 -3.46 10.56
C THR A 64 -5.48 -3.40 9.24
N GLN A 65 -5.00 -4.55 8.72
CA GLN A 65 -4.29 -4.56 7.44
C GLN A 65 -5.23 -4.23 6.27
N GLN A 66 -6.48 -4.68 6.31
CA GLN A 66 -7.51 -4.30 5.33
C GLN A 66 -7.83 -2.80 5.41
N ASP A 67 -7.99 -2.26 6.61
CA ASP A 67 -8.23 -0.82 6.81
C ASP A 67 -7.05 0.01 6.29
N CYS A 68 -5.80 -0.45 6.47
CA CYS A 68 -4.62 0.16 5.87
C CYS A 68 -4.73 0.21 4.34
N TYR A 69 -5.06 -0.90 3.71
CA TYR A 69 -5.19 -1.02 2.26
C TYR A 69 -6.22 -0.02 1.69
N TYR A 70 -7.42 0.02 2.26
CA TYR A 70 -8.47 0.94 1.82
C TYR A 70 -8.11 2.40 2.10
N THR A 71 -7.47 2.70 3.21
CA THR A 71 -7.00 4.04 3.53
C THR A 71 -5.98 4.53 2.49
N ILE A 72 -5.04 3.67 2.10
CA ILE A 72 -4.05 3.99 1.08
C ILE A 72 -4.72 4.29 -0.25
N LEU A 73 -5.64 3.43 -0.71
CA LEU A 73 -6.39 3.66 -1.95
C LEU A 73 -7.17 4.97 -1.93
N ALA A 74 -7.75 5.33 -0.79
CA ALA A 74 -8.47 6.60 -0.63
C ALA A 74 -7.54 7.83 -0.67
N LEU A 75 -6.29 7.69 -0.22
CA LEU A 75 -5.31 8.77 -0.20
C LEU A 75 -4.54 8.94 -1.52
N LEU A 76 -4.52 7.93 -2.39
CA LEU A 76 -3.80 8.00 -3.68
C LEU A 76 -4.18 9.22 -4.53
N PRO A 77 -5.46 9.57 -4.74
CA PRO A 77 -5.82 10.73 -5.54
C PRO A 77 -5.35 12.05 -4.91
N VAL A 78 -5.38 12.13 -3.58
CA VAL A 78 -4.93 13.30 -2.83
C VAL A 78 -3.42 13.50 -2.99
N LEU A 79 -2.65 12.41 -2.96
CA LEU A 79 -1.21 12.43 -3.22
C LEU A 79 -0.91 12.78 -4.68
N ALA A 80 -1.64 12.18 -5.62
CA ALA A 80 -1.37 12.28 -7.04
C ALA A 80 -1.65 13.67 -7.62
N ALA A 81 -2.73 14.32 -7.20
CA ALA A 81 -3.17 15.59 -7.78
C ALA A 81 -2.07 16.68 -7.80
N PRO A 82 -1.41 17.01 -6.68
CA PRO A 82 -0.39 18.03 -6.69
C PRO A 82 0.88 17.61 -7.46
N ILE A 83 1.21 16.31 -7.51
CA ILE A 83 2.33 15.79 -8.29
C ILE A 83 2.08 15.96 -9.79
N ILE A 84 0.86 15.62 -10.25
CA ILE A 84 0.47 15.78 -11.65
C ILE A 84 0.49 17.25 -12.07
N ASP A 85 -0.04 18.12 -11.24
CA ASP A 85 -0.08 19.57 -11.51
C ASP A 85 1.32 20.21 -11.58
N SER A 86 2.23 19.74 -10.73
CA SER A 86 3.61 20.24 -10.70
C SER A 86 4.48 19.70 -11.84
N LEU A 87 4.22 18.47 -12.28
CA LEU A 87 4.94 17.76 -13.32
C LEU A 87 4.01 17.48 -14.52
N PRO A 88 3.60 18.51 -15.29
CA PRO A 88 2.50 18.45 -16.26
C PRO A 88 2.92 17.80 -17.58
N VAL A 89 3.15 16.50 -17.58
CA VAL A 89 3.56 15.69 -18.74
C VAL A 89 2.53 15.76 -19.87
N GLU A 90 1.24 15.80 -19.53
CA GLU A 90 0.12 15.86 -20.46
C GLU A 90 0.14 17.17 -21.28
N LEU A 91 0.35 18.31 -20.62
CA LEU A 91 0.43 19.62 -21.29
C LEU A 91 1.65 19.70 -22.22
N ILE A 92 2.79 19.18 -21.82
CA ILE A 92 4.00 19.13 -22.65
C ILE A 92 3.76 18.24 -23.87
N THR A 93 3.12 17.09 -23.68
CA THR A 93 2.76 16.17 -24.78
C THR A 93 1.78 16.81 -25.74
N GLN A 94 0.78 17.54 -25.25
CA GLN A 94 -0.19 18.29 -26.06
C GLN A 94 0.50 19.36 -26.89
N ALA A 95 1.41 20.15 -26.30
CA ALA A 95 2.20 21.15 -27.02
C ALA A 95 3.03 20.53 -28.14
N LEU A 96 3.67 19.37 -27.90
CA LEU A 96 4.40 18.64 -28.94
C LEU A 96 3.51 18.17 -30.09
N ARG A 97 2.29 17.67 -29.80
CA ARG A 97 1.31 17.24 -30.81
C ARG A 97 0.84 18.41 -31.67
N LEU A 98 0.51 19.55 -31.05
CA LEU A 98 0.08 20.76 -31.79
C LEU A 98 1.21 21.27 -32.70
N LYS A 99 2.46 21.32 -32.24
CA LYS A 99 3.59 21.71 -33.09
C LYS A 99 3.88 20.74 -34.24
N LYS A 100 3.57 19.45 -34.06
CA LYS A 100 3.69 18.46 -35.15
C LYS A 100 2.60 18.70 -36.21
N ASN A 101 1.38 18.94 -35.80
CA ASN A 101 0.26 19.20 -36.72
C ASN A 101 0.45 20.48 -37.51
N ASN A 102 0.90 21.57 -36.86
CA ASN A 102 1.18 22.83 -37.53
C ASN A 102 2.31 22.67 -38.56
N SER A 103 3.35 21.88 -38.28
CA SER A 103 4.44 21.63 -39.25
C SER A 103 3.99 20.77 -40.44
N LEU A 104 3.03 19.87 -40.27
CA LEU A 104 2.44 19.06 -41.34
C LEU A 104 1.51 19.91 -42.23
N GLN A 105 0.71 20.80 -41.65
CA GLN A 105 -0.17 21.73 -42.42
C GLN A 105 0.64 22.74 -43.22
N GLN A 106 1.74 23.26 -42.72
CA GLN A 106 2.65 24.12 -43.48
C GLN A 106 3.37 23.40 -44.62
N ALA A 107 3.55 22.08 -44.54
CA ALA A 107 4.17 21.27 -45.60
C ALA A 107 3.17 20.89 -46.72
N THR A 108 1.86 20.92 -46.45
CA THR A 108 0.80 20.48 -47.38
C THR A 108 -0.06 21.61 -47.97
N SER A 109 0.01 22.80 -47.42
CA SER A 109 -0.76 23.96 -47.92
C SER A 109 0.05 25.22 -47.91
N GLY A 110 0.46 25.64 -49.11
CA GLY A 110 0.88 27.03 -49.36
C GLY A 110 -0.32 27.96 -49.39
N SER A 111 -1.00 28.16 -48.28
CA SER A 111 -1.97 29.27 -48.13
C SER A 111 -2.33 29.45 -46.66
N ASN A 112 -2.24 30.72 -46.26
CA ASN A 112 -2.61 31.29 -44.98
C ASN A 112 -3.95 30.76 -44.48
N SER A 113 -3.96 30.11 -43.32
CA SER A 113 -5.12 30.07 -42.45
C SER A 113 -4.70 30.63 -41.10
N GLU A 114 -5.04 31.90 -40.89
CA GLU A 114 -5.14 32.49 -39.55
C GLU A 114 -6.01 31.60 -38.71
N LEU A 115 -5.43 31.08 -37.62
CA LEU A 115 -6.19 30.50 -36.51
C LEU A 115 -6.93 31.65 -35.85
N THR A 116 -8.22 31.76 -36.20
CA THR A 116 -9.15 32.72 -35.60
C THR A 116 -9.17 32.54 -34.08
N ALA A 117 -8.90 33.67 -33.41
CA ALA A 117 -8.94 33.84 -31.94
C ALA A 117 -10.35 33.77 -31.32
N ASP A 118 -11.36 33.22 -32.03
CA ASP A 118 -12.77 33.33 -31.66
C ASP A 118 -13.31 32.26 -30.70
N ASN A 119 -12.47 31.36 -30.20
CA ASN A 119 -12.87 30.42 -29.14
C ASN A 119 -12.27 30.70 -27.75
N LEU A 120 -11.75 31.90 -27.52
CA LEU A 120 -11.03 32.30 -26.30
C LEU A 120 -11.88 33.03 -25.25
N ASN A 121 -13.19 32.99 -25.36
CA ASN A 121 -14.06 33.61 -24.37
C ASN A 121 -14.86 32.56 -23.64
N LEU A 122 -14.30 32.02 -22.55
CA LEU A 122 -15.04 31.61 -21.36
C LEU A 122 -14.08 31.14 -20.26
N LEU A 123 -14.13 31.92 -19.17
CA LEU A 123 -13.83 31.57 -17.78
C LEU A 123 -12.49 31.99 -17.16
N ASP A 124 -12.71 32.97 -16.38
CA ASP A 124 -12.08 33.48 -15.17
C ASP A 124 -11.61 32.34 -14.24
N ASN A 125 -10.35 32.36 -13.90
CA ASN A 125 -9.71 32.00 -12.64
C ASN A 125 -8.27 31.54 -12.88
N ASN A 126 -7.35 31.85 -11.99
CA ASN A 126 -5.91 31.68 -11.98
C ASN A 126 -5.35 30.24 -12.27
N ASN A 127 -6.17 29.32 -12.72
CA ASN A 127 -5.85 27.95 -13.15
C ASN A 127 -6.18 27.68 -14.62
N ASN A 128 -6.13 28.67 -15.49
CA ASN A 128 -6.49 28.48 -16.90
C ASN A 128 -5.47 27.53 -17.60
N PRO A 129 -5.86 26.32 -18.02
CA PRO A 129 -4.99 25.36 -18.68
C PRO A 129 -4.44 25.91 -20.01
N GLU A 130 -5.16 26.83 -20.64
CA GLU A 130 -4.73 27.48 -21.89
C GLU A 130 -3.54 28.40 -21.67
N LEU A 131 -3.48 29.12 -20.55
CA LEU A 131 -2.33 29.97 -20.21
C LEU A 131 -1.10 29.11 -19.94
N LYS A 132 -1.24 28.00 -19.22
CA LYS A 132 -0.14 27.05 -18.98
C LYS A 132 0.34 26.42 -20.31
N LEU A 133 -0.58 26.08 -21.23
CA LEU A 133 -0.24 25.51 -22.53
C LEU A 133 0.54 26.53 -23.40
N SER A 134 0.18 27.82 -23.35
CA SER A 134 0.86 28.89 -24.12
C SER A 134 2.34 29.00 -23.76
N ILE A 135 2.70 28.78 -22.49
CA ILE A 135 4.10 28.76 -22.01
C ILE A 135 4.88 27.65 -22.71
N TYR A 136 4.32 26.49 -22.87
CA TYR A 136 4.96 25.36 -23.57
C TYR A 136 4.97 25.55 -25.08
N MET A 137 3.99 26.21 -25.66
CA MET A 137 3.95 26.54 -27.08
C MET A 137 5.07 27.55 -27.50
N SER A 138 5.56 28.38 -26.59
CA SER A 138 6.67 29.27 -26.86
C SER A 138 8.04 28.56 -26.99
N LYS A 139 8.19 27.37 -26.40
CA LYS A 139 9.46 26.60 -26.36
C LYS A 139 9.69 25.88 -27.70
N SER A 140 10.99 25.65 -28.04
CA SER A 140 11.33 24.84 -29.22
C SER A 140 10.91 23.36 -29.06
N LYS A 141 10.79 22.67 -30.19
CA LYS A 141 10.45 21.23 -30.17
C LYS A 141 11.49 20.38 -29.41
N THR A 142 12.76 20.74 -29.52
CA THR A 142 13.87 20.07 -28.83
C THR A 142 13.80 20.29 -27.32
N GLU A 143 13.53 21.53 -26.88
CA GLU A 143 13.34 21.85 -25.46
C GLU A 143 12.13 21.12 -24.87
N LEU A 144 11.02 21.05 -25.61
CA LEU A 144 9.84 20.30 -25.16
C LEU A 144 10.13 18.81 -25.00
N TRP A 145 10.90 18.20 -25.91
CA TRP A 145 11.29 16.79 -25.76
C TRP A 145 12.20 16.55 -24.55
N ASN A 146 13.15 17.45 -24.30
CA ASN A 146 14.00 17.37 -23.11
C ASN A 146 13.20 17.56 -21.84
N LEU A 147 12.27 18.52 -21.85
CA LEU A 147 11.40 18.76 -20.71
C LEU A 147 10.47 17.57 -20.45
N LEU A 148 9.87 16.99 -21.49
CA LEU A 148 9.04 15.78 -21.40
C LEU A 148 9.84 14.63 -20.78
N LYS A 149 11.05 14.38 -21.28
CA LYS A 149 11.94 13.34 -20.75
C LYS A 149 12.16 13.49 -19.25
N ILE A 150 12.64 14.66 -18.83
CA ILE A 150 12.95 14.92 -17.42
C ILE A 150 11.69 14.83 -16.56
N LYS A 151 10.62 15.53 -16.95
CA LYS A 151 9.39 15.57 -16.14
C LYS A 151 8.68 14.21 -16.03
N THR A 152 8.69 13.39 -17.09
CA THR A 152 8.09 12.05 -17.05
C THR A 152 8.85 11.14 -16.10
N ILE A 153 10.19 11.06 -16.22
CA ILE A 153 10.99 10.18 -15.36
C ILE A 153 10.94 10.67 -13.91
N THR A 154 11.06 11.98 -13.67
CA THR A 154 10.93 12.56 -12.32
C THR A 154 9.58 12.23 -11.70
N ARG A 155 8.48 12.39 -12.45
CA ARG A 155 7.13 12.06 -11.97
C ARG A 155 7.01 10.58 -11.59
N THR A 156 7.52 9.68 -12.43
CA THR A 156 7.51 8.26 -12.13
C THR A 156 8.27 7.95 -10.85
N LEU A 157 9.51 8.41 -10.71
CA LEU A 157 10.30 8.16 -9.50
C LEU A 157 9.69 8.83 -8.27
N THR A 158 9.12 10.04 -8.40
CA THR A 158 8.42 10.70 -7.29
C THR A 158 7.23 9.88 -6.82
N LEU A 159 6.43 9.34 -7.75
CA LEU A 159 5.30 8.46 -7.41
C LEU A 159 5.78 7.16 -6.75
N LEU A 160 6.85 6.52 -7.24
CA LEU A 160 7.41 5.32 -6.62
C LEU A 160 7.79 5.58 -5.15
N TYR A 161 8.49 6.68 -4.87
CA TYR A 161 8.88 7.03 -3.50
C TYR A 161 7.70 7.39 -2.61
N THR A 162 6.79 8.21 -3.13
CA THR A 162 5.69 8.74 -2.31
C THR A 162 4.58 7.72 -2.08
N VAL A 163 4.29 6.86 -3.06
CA VAL A 163 3.32 5.74 -2.89
C VAL A 163 3.88 4.71 -1.92
N SER A 164 5.15 4.29 -2.08
CA SER A 164 5.79 3.35 -1.13
C SER A 164 5.88 3.94 0.27
N GLY A 165 6.22 5.23 0.38
CA GLY A 165 6.28 5.95 1.64
C GLY A 165 4.92 6.09 2.31
N LEU A 166 3.88 6.47 1.55
CA LEU A 166 2.51 6.56 2.04
C LEU A 166 2.04 5.19 2.56
N PHE A 167 2.35 4.12 1.80
CA PHE A 167 2.00 2.76 2.17
C PHE A 167 2.61 2.39 3.52
N LEU A 168 3.90 2.62 3.70
CA LEU A 168 4.63 2.25 4.91
C LEU A 168 4.21 3.10 6.13
N ILE A 169 4.05 4.42 5.96
CA ILE A 169 3.59 5.31 7.04
C ILE A 169 2.16 4.97 7.48
N THR A 170 1.26 4.71 6.54
CA THR A 170 -0.13 4.33 6.87
C THR A 170 -0.15 3.01 7.64
N ARG A 171 0.65 2.01 7.22
CA ARG A 171 0.82 0.75 7.95
C ARG A 171 1.34 0.99 9.37
N LEU A 172 2.36 1.81 9.52
CA LEU A 172 2.93 2.16 10.83
C LEU A 172 1.89 2.81 11.74
N GLN A 173 1.24 3.88 11.28
CA GLN A 173 0.28 4.64 12.08
C GLN A 173 -0.91 3.80 12.51
N LEU A 174 -1.53 3.05 11.60
CA LEU A 174 -2.72 2.25 11.91
C LEU A 174 -2.39 1.07 12.83
N ASN A 175 -1.22 0.43 12.69
CA ASN A 175 -0.83 -0.65 13.60
C ASN A 175 -0.52 -0.14 15.02
N ILE A 176 0.10 1.04 15.18
CA ILE A 176 0.28 1.68 16.49
C ILE A 176 -1.07 1.96 17.15
N LEU A 177 -2.03 2.57 16.43
CA LEU A 177 -3.35 2.85 16.97
C LEU A 177 -4.14 1.58 17.30
N ALA A 178 -4.11 0.59 16.43
CA ALA A 178 -4.81 -0.68 16.65
C ALA A 178 -4.28 -1.42 17.88
N ARG A 179 -2.95 -1.45 18.08
CA ARG A 179 -2.32 -1.98 19.30
C ARG A 179 -2.77 -1.22 20.54
N ARG A 180 -2.76 0.12 20.50
CA ARG A 180 -3.20 0.96 21.62
C ARG A 180 -4.66 0.68 21.98
N SER A 181 -5.56 0.68 21.01
CA SER A 181 -6.98 0.37 21.20
C SER A 181 -7.19 -1.04 21.77
N TYR A 182 -6.38 -2.00 21.34
CA TYR A 182 -6.42 -3.34 21.88
C TYR A 182 -5.99 -3.38 23.35
N LEU A 183 -4.88 -2.73 23.71
CA LEU A 183 -4.38 -2.65 25.09
C LEU A 183 -5.42 -1.99 26.02
N GLU A 184 -6.01 -0.89 25.61
CA GLU A 184 -7.07 -0.19 26.37
C GLU A 184 -8.27 -1.13 26.61
N SER A 185 -8.70 -1.86 25.59
CA SER A 185 -9.77 -2.85 25.69
C SER A 185 -9.43 -3.99 26.67
N ALA A 186 -8.19 -4.49 26.61
CA ALA A 186 -7.71 -5.57 27.47
C ALA A 186 -7.62 -5.13 28.95
N ILE A 187 -7.12 -3.93 29.22
CA ILE A 187 -7.06 -3.34 30.57
C ILE A 187 -8.47 -3.18 31.16
N GLN A 188 -9.40 -2.68 30.33
CA GLN A 188 -10.80 -2.51 30.74
C GLN A 188 -11.46 -3.85 31.08
N MET A 189 -11.23 -4.88 30.25
CA MET A 189 -11.75 -6.24 30.51
C MET A 189 -11.15 -6.87 31.77
N ALA A 190 -9.90 -6.58 32.08
CA ALA A 190 -9.23 -7.05 33.30
C ALA A 190 -9.74 -6.35 34.58
N GLY A 191 -10.65 -5.36 34.47
CA GLY A 191 -11.17 -4.61 35.61
C GLY A 191 -10.13 -3.73 36.32
N VAL A 192 -8.98 -3.51 35.69
CA VAL A 192 -7.94 -2.60 36.19
C VAL A 192 -8.40 -1.20 35.88
N LYS A 193 -8.59 -0.37 36.91
CA LYS A 193 -8.82 1.08 36.70
C LYS A 193 -7.55 1.65 36.10
N SER A 194 -7.58 1.93 34.80
CA SER A 194 -6.50 2.65 34.15
C SER A 194 -6.35 4.01 34.81
N THR A 195 -5.12 4.38 35.18
CA THR A 195 -4.80 5.73 35.66
C THR A 195 -4.99 6.80 34.58
N ASN A 196 -5.24 6.37 33.32
CA ASN A 196 -5.52 7.24 32.18
C ASN A 196 -7.02 7.43 31.90
N ASN A 197 -7.92 6.94 32.77
CA ASN A 197 -9.38 7.06 32.60
C ASN A 197 -9.92 8.50 32.78
N ASP A 198 -9.07 9.50 32.94
CA ASP A 198 -9.46 10.89 33.01
C ASP A 198 -9.51 11.60 31.64
N ILE A 199 -9.11 10.91 30.54
CA ILE A 199 -9.21 11.47 29.18
C ILE A 199 -10.62 11.20 28.65
N ASP A 200 -11.32 12.28 28.28
CA ASP A 200 -12.63 12.19 27.62
C ASP A 200 -12.50 11.32 26.34
N PRO A 201 -13.38 10.33 26.13
CA PRO A 201 -13.39 9.54 24.89
C PRO A 201 -13.41 10.39 23.62
N HIS A 202 -14.00 11.56 23.67
CA HIS A 202 -14.03 12.52 22.57
C HIS A 202 -12.64 13.11 22.32
N GLU A 203 -11.90 13.48 23.36
CA GLU A 203 -10.54 14.00 23.24
C GLU A 203 -9.59 12.93 22.68
N ASN A 204 -9.71 11.69 23.14
CA ASN A 204 -8.93 10.59 22.61
C ASN A 204 -9.16 10.38 21.11
N TYR A 205 -10.41 10.41 20.66
CA TYR A 205 -10.77 10.33 19.25
C TYR A 205 -10.16 11.46 18.41
N ILE A 206 -10.19 12.70 18.92
CA ILE A 206 -9.57 13.85 18.24
C ILE A 206 -8.05 13.68 18.13
N ILE A 207 -7.40 13.17 19.17
CA ILE A 207 -5.96 12.89 19.17
C ILE A 207 -5.62 11.83 18.13
N GLU A 208 -6.36 10.73 18.06
CA GLU A 208 -6.15 9.67 17.07
C GLU A 208 -6.34 10.18 15.63
N GLN A 209 -7.39 10.96 15.39
CA GLN A 209 -7.59 11.59 14.08
C GLN A 209 -6.46 12.56 13.72
N SER A 210 -5.99 13.36 14.67
CA SER A 210 -4.90 14.29 14.43
C SER A 210 -3.58 13.58 14.20
N TYR A 211 -3.35 12.44 14.86
CA TYR A 211 -2.20 11.61 14.61
C TYR A 211 -2.23 11.02 13.18
N LEU A 212 -3.36 10.52 12.72
CA LEU A 212 -3.50 10.03 11.33
C LEU A 212 -3.36 11.16 10.31
N SER A 213 -3.80 12.36 10.66
CA SER A 213 -3.67 13.53 9.78
C SER A 213 -2.22 14.00 9.56
N LEU A 214 -1.24 13.47 10.30
CA LEU A 214 0.19 13.79 10.09
C LEU A 214 0.71 13.33 8.72
N SER A 215 0.03 12.38 8.08
CA SER A 215 0.28 12.03 6.67
C SER A 215 0.08 13.20 5.71
N TRP A 216 -0.63 14.28 6.15
CA TRP A 216 -0.77 15.54 5.41
C TRP A 216 0.59 16.13 4.98
N TRP A 217 1.63 15.94 5.80
CA TRP A 217 2.98 16.39 5.49
C TRP A 217 3.49 15.81 4.18
N LEU A 218 3.46 14.49 4.04
CA LEU A 218 3.84 13.82 2.80
C LEU A 218 2.97 14.26 1.62
N LEU A 219 1.65 14.33 1.82
CA LEU A 219 0.65 14.63 0.78
C LEU A 219 0.76 16.08 0.26
N ASN A 220 1.25 17.03 1.05
CA ASN A 220 1.25 18.44 0.69
C ASN A 220 2.63 19.07 0.55
N LYS A 221 3.64 18.59 1.27
CA LYS A 221 4.98 19.18 1.32
C LYS A 221 6.08 18.18 0.97
N GLY A 222 6.11 17.05 1.63
CA GLY A 222 7.20 16.09 1.53
C GLY A 222 7.44 15.57 0.10
N TRP A 223 6.38 15.32 -0.66
CA TRP A 223 6.51 14.90 -2.06
C TRP A 223 7.26 15.93 -2.92
N SER A 224 7.03 17.22 -2.71
CA SER A 224 7.66 18.29 -3.49
C SER A 224 9.17 18.37 -3.23
N ASN A 225 9.56 18.22 -1.97
CA ASN A 225 10.95 18.19 -1.56
C ASN A 225 11.68 16.97 -2.15
N LEU A 226 11.05 15.78 -2.08
CA LEU A 226 11.57 14.56 -2.71
C LEU A 226 11.68 14.70 -4.22
N SER A 227 10.65 15.26 -4.88
CA SER A 227 10.64 15.51 -6.32
C SER A 227 11.79 16.39 -6.76
N SER A 228 12.16 17.40 -5.99
CA SER A 228 13.26 18.33 -6.32
C SER A 228 14.62 17.63 -6.36
N ILE A 229 14.91 16.75 -5.39
CA ILE A 229 16.15 15.95 -5.39
C ILE A 229 16.13 14.95 -6.54
N ILE A 230 15.01 14.27 -6.75
CA ILE A 230 14.85 13.31 -7.83
C ILE A 230 15.08 13.99 -9.18
N GLU A 231 14.49 15.18 -9.41
CA GLU A 231 14.65 15.91 -10.66
C GLU A 231 16.12 16.28 -10.93
N ALA A 232 16.86 16.71 -9.90
CA ALA A 232 18.27 17.04 -10.04
C ALA A 232 19.10 15.83 -10.51
N LEU A 233 18.84 14.64 -9.97
CA LEU A 233 19.55 13.41 -10.35
C LEU A 233 19.09 12.87 -11.71
N VAL A 234 17.80 12.97 -12.03
CA VAL A 234 17.29 12.64 -13.36
C VAL A 234 17.92 13.53 -14.43
N VAL A 235 18.03 14.85 -14.18
CA VAL A 235 18.73 15.77 -15.09
C VAL A 235 20.18 15.32 -15.28
N LYS A 236 20.92 15.07 -14.21
CA LYS A 236 22.32 14.63 -14.25
C LYS A 236 22.50 13.35 -15.07
N LYS A 237 21.62 12.35 -14.87
CA LYS A 237 21.73 11.03 -15.52
C LYS A 237 21.30 11.07 -16.99
N PHE A 238 20.16 11.73 -17.28
CA PHE A 238 19.54 11.70 -18.59
C PHE A 238 19.87 12.93 -19.48
N GLU A 239 20.73 13.86 -19.04
CA GLU A 239 21.09 15.07 -19.81
C GLU A 239 21.53 14.74 -21.25
N LYS A 240 22.43 13.76 -21.39
CA LYS A 240 23.03 13.37 -22.67
C LYS A 240 22.19 12.43 -23.51
N ILE A 241 21.16 11.82 -22.93
CA ILE A 241 20.30 10.82 -23.58
C ILE A 241 19.20 11.53 -24.35
N THR A 242 19.08 11.22 -25.64
CA THR A 242 18.05 11.82 -26.51
C THR A 242 16.82 10.92 -26.61
N PRO A 243 15.63 11.46 -26.96
CA PRO A 243 14.42 10.65 -27.14
C PRO A 243 14.51 9.58 -28.24
N LYS A 244 15.54 9.69 -29.12
CA LYS A 244 15.80 8.73 -30.19
C LYS A 244 16.80 7.64 -29.80
N THR A 245 17.47 7.80 -28.65
CA THR A 245 18.41 6.80 -28.14
C THR A 245 17.65 5.50 -27.87
N GLU A 246 18.19 4.42 -28.33
CA GLU A 246 17.65 3.08 -28.12
C GLU A 246 18.25 2.49 -26.84
N LEU A 247 17.41 1.97 -25.96
CA LEU A 247 17.75 1.34 -24.69
C LEU A 247 17.02 0.00 -24.61
N SER A 248 17.65 -0.99 -24.02
CA SER A 248 16.94 -2.18 -23.56
C SER A 248 16.18 -1.89 -22.28
N ILE A 249 15.23 -2.76 -21.93
CA ILE A 249 14.48 -2.62 -20.68
C ILE A 249 15.41 -2.72 -19.48
N ASN A 250 16.38 -3.64 -19.54
CA ASN A 250 17.35 -3.83 -18.46
C ASN A 250 18.28 -2.61 -18.29
N GLU A 251 18.70 -1.96 -19.38
CA GLU A 251 19.49 -0.72 -19.29
C GLU A 251 18.68 0.42 -18.69
N PHE A 252 17.41 0.55 -19.06
CA PHE A 252 16.53 1.57 -18.50
C PHE A 252 16.25 1.31 -17.01
N GLU A 253 15.98 0.05 -16.62
CA GLU A 253 15.84 -0.35 -15.22
C GLU A 253 17.10 -0.04 -14.42
N PHE A 254 18.27 -0.40 -14.95
CA PHE A 254 19.55 -0.12 -14.32
C PHE A 254 19.75 1.38 -14.06
N ASP A 255 19.41 2.23 -15.04
CA ASP A 255 19.49 3.68 -14.91
C ASP A 255 18.56 4.21 -13.80
N LEU A 256 17.35 3.66 -13.66
CA LEU A 256 16.45 4.01 -12.56
C LEU A 256 16.98 3.56 -11.19
N ILE A 257 17.48 2.33 -11.11
CA ILE A 257 18.07 1.78 -9.88
C ILE A 257 19.30 2.56 -9.44
N GLU A 258 20.14 3.00 -10.38
CA GLU A 258 21.32 3.83 -10.07
C GLU A 258 20.91 5.17 -9.43
N ILE A 259 19.86 5.83 -9.96
CA ILE A 259 19.31 7.05 -9.36
C ILE A 259 18.78 6.76 -7.96
N ILE A 260 18.00 5.71 -7.78
CA ILE A 260 17.43 5.32 -6.48
C ILE A 260 18.55 5.07 -5.47
N ASN A 261 19.59 4.34 -5.85
CA ASN A 261 20.72 4.06 -4.97
C ASN A 261 21.48 5.35 -4.61
N GLU A 262 21.66 6.29 -5.56
CA GLU A 262 22.29 7.58 -5.26
C GLU A 262 21.44 8.43 -4.29
N ILE A 263 20.10 8.40 -4.42
CA ILE A 263 19.18 9.07 -3.50
C ILE A 263 19.30 8.45 -2.10
N ASN A 264 19.16 7.12 -2.00
CA ASN A 264 19.08 6.40 -0.74
C ASN A 264 20.39 6.44 0.06
N SER A 265 21.53 6.40 -0.64
CA SER A 265 22.85 6.42 0.02
C SER A 265 23.19 7.76 0.66
N ASN A 266 22.73 8.86 0.07
CA ASN A 266 23.15 10.21 0.47
C ASN A 266 22.08 10.98 1.27
N ASN A 267 20.81 10.54 1.25
CA ASN A 267 19.71 11.36 1.72
C ASN A 267 18.75 10.60 2.66
N LYS A 268 19.18 9.54 3.37
CA LYS A 268 18.33 8.73 4.26
C LYS A 268 17.49 9.59 5.22
N GLU A 269 18.12 10.43 6.01
CA GLU A 269 17.43 11.29 6.99
C GLU A 269 16.48 12.28 6.32
N TYR A 270 16.91 12.82 5.18
CA TYR A 270 16.08 13.74 4.40
C TYR A 270 14.83 13.05 3.84
N ILE A 271 14.95 11.81 3.35
CA ILE A 271 13.80 11.03 2.87
C ILE A 271 12.83 10.82 4.01
N LEU A 272 13.30 10.33 5.17
CA LEU A 272 12.45 10.08 6.33
C LEU A 272 11.74 11.35 6.82
N ALA A 273 12.44 12.50 6.88
CA ALA A 273 11.85 13.78 7.25
C ALA A 273 10.80 14.29 6.26
N ASN A 274 10.82 13.84 5.01
CA ASN A 274 9.81 14.20 4.02
C ASN A 274 8.64 13.20 3.96
N LEU A 275 8.80 11.99 4.49
CA LEU A 275 7.69 11.05 4.64
C LEU A 275 6.80 11.38 5.84
N PHE A 276 7.40 11.86 6.94
CA PHE A 276 6.70 12.15 8.19
C PHE A 276 7.30 13.40 8.83
N PRO A 277 6.50 14.27 9.50
CA PRO A 277 7.01 15.52 10.10
C PRO A 277 7.79 15.23 11.38
N ILE A 278 9.07 14.82 11.24
CA ILE A 278 9.96 14.47 12.36
C ILE A 278 10.37 15.72 13.14
N ASN A 279 10.61 16.83 12.42
CA ASN A 279 11.08 18.08 13.04
C ASN A 279 9.91 18.86 13.64
N TYR A 280 10.16 19.55 14.72
CA TYR A 280 9.13 20.36 15.41
C TYR A 280 8.48 21.42 14.48
N SER A 281 9.25 22.08 13.61
CA SER A 281 8.74 23.06 12.66
C SER A 281 7.74 22.44 11.67
N ASP A 282 8.05 21.26 11.16
CA ASP A 282 7.26 20.52 10.17
C ASP A 282 5.98 19.98 10.82
N LEU A 283 6.13 19.51 12.06
CA LEU A 283 5.01 19.07 12.88
C LEU A 283 4.05 20.22 13.20
N LEU A 284 4.58 21.38 13.62
CA LEU A 284 3.79 22.56 13.88
C LEU A 284 3.04 23.03 12.63
N GLU A 285 3.71 23.09 11.48
CA GLU A 285 3.08 23.44 10.20
C GLU A 285 1.95 22.44 9.86
N THR A 286 2.17 21.15 10.07
CA THR A 286 1.18 20.12 9.81
C THR A 286 -0.05 20.28 10.69
N ILE A 287 0.13 20.45 12.01
CA ILE A 287 -0.98 20.62 12.96
C ILE A 287 -1.74 21.92 12.70
N LEU A 288 -1.03 23.01 12.37
CA LEU A 288 -1.68 24.28 11.99
C LEU A 288 -2.61 24.13 10.78
N ASN A 289 -2.26 23.29 9.83
CA ASN A 289 -3.04 23.08 8.61
C ASN A 289 -4.11 21.97 8.73
N THR A 290 -4.02 21.11 9.74
CA THR A 290 -4.97 19.99 9.92
C THR A 290 -5.91 20.20 11.08
N ASN A 291 -5.39 20.52 12.27
CA ASN A 291 -6.18 20.73 13.48
C ASN A 291 -5.48 21.70 14.44
N SER A 292 -5.66 23.00 14.21
CA SER A 292 -5.01 24.07 14.96
C SER A 292 -5.33 24.06 16.47
N ASP A 293 -6.45 23.46 16.88
CA ASP A 293 -6.87 23.43 18.29
C ASP A 293 -5.95 22.56 19.14
N LEU A 294 -5.17 21.67 18.53
CA LEU A 294 -4.25 20.77 19.23
C LEU A 294 -2.82 21.29 19.34
N ILE A 295 -2.55 22.53 18.96
CA ILE A 295 -1.20 23.12 19.07
C ILE A 295 -0.68 23.03 20.50
N HIS A 296 -1.54 23.28 21.49
CA HIS A 296 -1.17 23.22 22.91
C HIS A 296 -0.73 21.82 23.37
N HIS A 297 -1.15 20.75 22.67
CA HIS A 297 -0.67 19.38 22.94
C HIS A 297 0.79 19.17 22.53
N LEU A 298 1.32 19.97 21.61
CA LEU A 298 2.72 19.87 21.17
C LEU A 298 3.70 20.33 22.26
N ASP A 299 3.28 21.24 23.12
CA ASP A 299 4.12 21.80 24.18
C ASP A 299 4.12 20.93 25.45
N SER A 300 3.26 19.90 25.52
CA SER A 300 3.14 19.00 26.66
C SER A 300 3.78 17.65 26.38
N PRO A 301 4.92 17.29 26.98
CA PRO A 301 5.56 15.99 26.81
C PRO A 301 4.69 14.79 27.21
N GLU A 302 3.75 15.03 28.14
CA GLU A 302 2.81 14.01 28.64
C GLU A 302 1.60 13.79 27.72
N SER A 303 1.42 14.64 26.73
CA SER A 303 0.31 14.53 25.77
C SER A 303 0.33 13.18 25.05
N SER A 304 -0.84 12.56 24.92
CA SER A 304 -1.01 11.31 24.16
C SER A 304 -0.61 11.47 22.70
N LEU A 305 -0.82 12.65 22.10
CA LEU A 305 -0.39 12.94 20.73
C LEU A 305 1.14 12.90 20.62
N ILE A 306 1.86 13.55 21.52
CA ILE A 306 3.32 13.57 21.54
C ILE A 306 3.89 12.17 21.78
N LYS A 307 3.26 11.35 22.63
CA LYS A 307 3.67 9.97 22.85
C LYS A 307 3.56 9.14 21.56
N LEU A 308 2.47 9.28 20.82
CA LEU A 308 2.28 8.61 19.51
C LEU A 308 3.33 9.06 18.47
N ILE A 309 3.61 10.35 18.40
CA ILE A 309 4.62 10.93 17.50
C ILE A 309 6.02 10.44 17.85
N ASN A 310 6.37 10.46 19.14
CA ASN A 310 7.69 10.01 19.60
C ASN A 310 7.89 8.51 19.35
N GLU A 311 6.85 7.71 19.53
CA GLU A 311 6.88 6.29 19.20
C GLU A 311 7.09 6.06 17.70
N THR A 312 6.36 6.78 16.86
CA THR A 312 6.52 6.73 15.40
C THR A 312 7.94 7.11 15.00
N ASN A 313 8.47 8.21 15.54
CA ASN A 313 9.83 8.67 15.27
C ASN A 313 10.87 7.66 15.76
N ALA A 314 10.66 7.05 16.93
CA ALA A 314 11.56 6.01 17.45
C ALA A 314 11.62 4.82 16.50
N ILE A 315 10.48 4.35 15.99
CA ILE A 315 10.43 3.22 15.03
C ILE A 315 11.08 3.61 13.69
N MET A 316 10.83 4.81 13.19
CA MET A 316 11.37 5.27 11.89
C MET A 316 12.88 5.48 11.93
N LEU A 317 13.42 5.95 13.06
CA LEU A 317 14.84 6.31 13.21
C LEU A 317 15.68 5.18 13.78
N ASP A 318 15.07 4.14 14.37
CA ASP A 318 15.80 2.99 14.89
C ASP A 318 16.38 2.15 13.75
N ASN A 319 17.71 2.06 13.73
CA ASN A 319 18.39 1.23 12.75
C ASN A 319 18.12 -0.28 12.92
N ASN A 320 17.70 -0.73 14.10
CA ASN A 320 17.41 -2.14 14.37
C ASN A 320 16.03 -2.57 13.82
N LEU A 321 15.13 -1.62 13.60
CA LEU A 321 13.79 -1.91 13.07
C LEU A 321 13.72 -1.88 11.55
N TYR A 322 14.83 -1.62 10.87
CA TYR A 322 14.97 -1.70 9.41
C TYR A 322 13.90 -0.94 8.61
N PHE A 323 13.30 0.11 9.19
CA PHE A 323 12.24 0.88 8.53
C PHE A 323 12.67 1.42 7.16
N PHE A 324 13.89 1.96 7.08
CA PHE A 324 14.42 2.49 5.82
C PHE A 324 14.75 1.37 4.82
N ASP A 325 15.21 0.22 5.28
CA ASP A 325 15.49 -0.93 4.43
C ASP A 325 14.19 -1.50 3.85
N LEU A 326 13.13 -1.54 4.66
CA LEU A 326 11.79 -1.92 4.20
C LEU A 326 11.24 -0.90 3.19
N LEU A 327 11.41 0.41 3.42
CA LEU A 327 11.05 1.41 2.44
C LEU A 327 11.77 1.17 1.11
N ASN A 328 13.06 0.87 1.15
CA ASN A 328 13.83 0.54 -0.04
C ASN A 328 13.31 -0.73 -0.74
N ALA A 329 12.97 -1.77 0.02
CA ALA A 329 12.36 -2.99 -0.53
C ALA A 329 11.03 -2.70 -1.24
N LEU A 330 10.17 -1.86 -0.64
CA LEU A 330 8.92 -1.41 -1.26
C LEU A 330 9.17 -0.64 -2.57
N ILE A 331 10.13 0.29 -2.59
CA ILE A 331 10.50 1.04 -3.79
C ILE A 331 11.02 0.08 -4.88
N MET A 332 11.89 -0.86 -4.53
CA MET A 332 12.43 -1.83 -5.50
C MET A 332 11.35 -2.77 -6.02
N ASN A 333 10.37 -3.18 -5.20
CA ASN A 333 9.22 -3.95 -5.64
C ASN A 333 8.37 -3.16 -6.65
N THR A 334 8.13 -1.86 -6.41
CA THR A 334 7.41 -1.00 -7.37
C THR A 334 8.20 -0.80 -8.67
N VAL A 335 9.53 -0.71 -8.63
CA VAL A 335 10.38 -0.67 -9.83
C VAL A 335 10.26 -1.97 -10.62
N SER A 336 10.34 -3.11 -9.95
CA SER A 336 10.17 -4.43 -10.60
C SER A 336 8.79 -4.57 -11.26
N THR A 337 7.74 -4.12 -10.59
CA THR A 337 6.39 -4.08 -11.17
C THR A 337 6.32 -3.17 -12.40
N LEU A 338 6.95 -1.98 -12.32
CA LEU A 338 7.03 -1.04 -13.42
C LEU A 338 7.74 -1.66 -14.64
N THR A 339 8.91 -2.25 -14.44
CA THR A 339 9.71 -2.83 -15.53
C THR A 339 9.06 -4.07 -16.14
N ALA A 340 8.37 -4.89 -15.35
CA ALA A 340 7.55 -5.99 -15.84
C ALA A 340 6.41 -5.48 -16.75
N ASN A 341 5.69 -4.45 -16.33
CA ASN A 341 4.63 -3.83 -17.11
C ASN A 341 5.15 -3.15 -18.39
N LEU A 342 6.33 -2.51 -18.32
CA LEU A 342 7.00 -1.93 -19.49
C LEU A 342 7.39 -3.02 -20.50
N SER A 343 7.93 -4.15 -20.02
CA SER A 343 8.30 -5.29 -20.85
C SER A 343 7.09 -5.85 -21.59
N PHE A 344 6.00 -6.04 -20.89
CA PHE A 344 4.74 -6.51 -21.49
C PHE A 344 4.22 -5.51 -22.54
N SER A 345 4.11 -4.24 -22.20
CA SER A 345 3.53 -3.20 -23.05
C SER A 345 4.35 -2.91 -24.30
N LEU A 346 5.67 -2.86 -24.19
CA LEU A 346 6.59 -2.63 -25.32
C LEU A 346 6.71 -3.86 -26.20
N GLY A 347 6.76 -5.07 -25.62
CA GLY A 347 6.81 -6.32 -26.35
C GLY A 347 5.53 -6.61 -27.14
N ALA A 348 4.35 -6.39 -26.56
CA ALA A 348 3.05 -6.56 -27.23
C ALA A 348 2.88 -5.62 -28.42
N ASN A 349 3.30 -4.35 -28.28
CA ASN A 349 3.23 -3.37 -29.37
C ASN A 349 4.08 -3.77 -30.59
N ASN A 350 5.22 -4.41 -30.37
CA ASN A 350 6.05 -4.88 -31.49
C ASN A 350 5.45 -6.10 -32.19
N SER A 351 4.81 -7.01 -31.47
CA SER A 351 4.13 -8.15 -32.09
C SER A 351 2.95 -7.72 -32.96
N LEU A 352 2.19 -6.70 -32.54
CA LEU A 352 1.10 -6.12 -33.32
C LEU A 352 1.61 -5.38 -34.57
N ASN A 353 2.68 -4.60 -34.46
CA ASN A 353 3.29 -3.90 -35.59
C ASN A 353 3.86 -4.88 -36.63
N ASN A 354 4.51 -5.96 -36.18
CA ASN A 354 5.02 -6.99 -37.06
C ASN A 354 3.89 -7.77 -37.76
N SER A 355 2.78 -8.05 -37.08
CA SER A 355 1.61 -8.72 -37.71
C SER A 355 0.90 -7.81 -38.72
N LEU A 356 0.82 -6.50 -38.47
CA LEU A 356 0.27 -5.52 -39.41
C LEU A 356 1.17 -5.33 -40.65
N LEU A 357 2.49 -5.33 -40.48
CA LEU A 357 3.44 -5.25 -41.58
C LEU A 357 3.42 -6.54 -42.44
N MET A 358 3.24 -7.71 -41.83
CA MET A 358 3.07 -8.98 -42.57
C MET A 358 1.73 -9.06 -43.29
N ALA A 359 0.66 -8.43 -42.75
CA ALA A 359 -0.65 -8.37 -43.40
C ALA A 359 -0.70 -7.40 -44.60
N SER A 360 0.20 -6.40 -44.65
CA SER A 360 0.28 -5.44 -45.76
C SER A 360 1.16 -5.88 -46.92
N SER A 361 2.03 -6.91 -46.74
CA SER A 361 2.78 -7.54 -47.79
C SER A 361 2.05 -8.80 -48.25
N GLY A 362 1.05 -8.63 -49.13
CA GLY A 362 0.32 -9.71 -49.72
C GLY A 362 1.21 -10.61 -50.58
N ASN A 363 1.57 -11.76 -50.04
CA ASN A 363 1.94 -12.93 -50.80
C ASN A 363 1.40 -14.20 -50.14
N LEU A 364 0.35 -14.71 -50.76
CA LEU A 364 -0.16 -16.06 -50.56
C LEU A 364 0.89 -17.07 -50.99
N ALA A 365 1.53 -17.75 -50.05
CA ALA A 365 2.14 -19.04 -50.31
C ALA A 365 1.83 -19.94 -49.10
N ALA A 366 0.96 -20.88 -49.38
CA ALA A 366 0.68 -22.01 -48.50
C ALA A 366 1.95 -22.88 -48.35
N HIS A 367 2.33 -23.14 -47.10
CA HIS A 367 2.78 -24.47 -46.67
C HIS A 367 2.88 -24.49 -45.15
N GLY A 368 2.32 -25.57 -44.58
CA GLY A 368 2.27 -25.79 -43.15
C GLY A 368 3.66 -25.95 -42.54
N GLU A 369 3.91 -25.15 -41.54
CA GLU A 369 4.96 -25.40 -40.53
C GLU A 369 4.36 -25.12 -39.14
N ASN A 370 4.71 -26.02 -38.22
CA ASN A 370 4.30 -26.01 -36.83
C ASN A 370 4.48 -24.63 -36.16
N PRO A 371 3.60 -24.24 -35.23
CA PRO A 371 3.79 -23.02 -34.47
C PRO A 371 5.12 -23.11 -33.72
N LYS A 372 6.10 -22.34 -34.15
CA LYS A 372 7.33 -22.14 -33.38
C LYS A 372 6.94 -21.57 -32.02
N ILE A 373 7.28 -22.35 -30.99
CA ILE A 373 7.32 -21.88 -29.62
C ILE A 373 8.16 -20.59 -29.64
N VAL A 374 7.54 -19.45 -29.43
CA VAL A 374 8.25 -18.18 -29.30
C VAL A 374 8.99 -18.26 -27.97
N ASP A 375 10.29 -18.39 -28.07
CA ASP A 375 11.21 -18.39 -26.93
C ASP A 375 11.09 -17.04 -26.24
N ILE A 376 10.68 -17.03 -24.96
CA ILE A 376 10.43 -15.81 -24.16
C ILE A 376 11.74 -15.19 -23.63
N THR A 377 12.86 -15.47 -24.27
CA THR A 377 14.16 -14.82 -23.98
C THR A 377 14.31 -13.53 -24.77
N HIS A 378 13.40 -12.55 -24.59
CA HIS A 378 13.46 -11.25 -25.23
C HIS A 378 14.20 -10.17 -24.42
N ASN A 379 15.26 -10.52 -23.70
CA ASN A 379 16.02 -9.53 -22.92
C ASN A 379 16.92 -8.60 -23.77
N ASP A 380 17.06 -8.82 -25.08
CA ASP A 380 17.95 -8.04 -25.95
C ASP A 380 17.22 -7.04 -26.88
N GLN A 381 15.88 -6.90 -26.72
CA GLN A 381 15.14 -5.99 -27.58
C GLN A 381 15.30 -4.55 -27.08
N SER A 382 15.83 -3.64 -27.94
CA SER A 382 15.99 -2.24 -27.66
C SER A 382 14.80 -1.41 -28.18
N PHE A 383 14.42 -0.38 -27.44
CA PHE A 383 13.34 0.54 -27.76
C PHE A 383 13.80 1.98 -27.66
N LYS A 384 13.21 2.86 -28.46
CA LYS A 384 13.50 4.29 -28.33
C LYS A 384 13.03 4.82 -26.99
N LEU A 385 13.83 5.69 -26.38
CA LEU A 385 13.44 6.33 -25.10
C LEU A 385 12.06 6.99 -25.18
N ALA A 386 11.66 7.53 -26.31
CA ALA A 386 10.32 8.09 -26.52
C ALA A 386 9.19 7.08 -26.27
N SER A 387 9.41 5.79 -26.56
CA SER A 387 8.44 4.71 -26.28
C SER A 387 8.35 4.44 -24.78
N PHE A 388 9.48 4.43 -24.08
CA PHE A 388 9.48 4.34 -22.61
C PHE A 388 8.73 5.50 -21.97
N LEU A 389 8.96 6.76 -22.41
CA LEU A 389 8.27 7.93 -21.87
C LEU A 389 6.75 7.85 -22.05
N ALA A 390 6.29 7.33 -23.18
CA ALA A 390 4.87 7.13 -23.42
C ALA A 390 4.27 6.06 -22.48
N GLN A 391 4.97 4.94 -22.30
CA GLN A 391 4.52 3.89 -21.39
C GLN A 391 4.61 4.31 -19.92
N LEU A 392 5.64 5.05 -19.52
CA LEU A 392 5.75 5.61 -18.17
C LEU A 392 4.53 6.51 -17.84
N SER A 393 4.06 7.31 -18.79
CA SER A 393 2.86 8.13 -18.59
C SER A 393 1.62 7.26 -18.32
N VAL A 394 1.49 6.12 -19.01
CA VAL A 394 0.42 5.15 -18.76
C VAL A 394 0.59 4.50 -17.38
N GLN A 395 1.80 4.04 -17.06
CA GLN A 395 2.08 3.40 -15.77
C GLN A 395 1.86 4.35 -14.59
N ASN A 396 2.21 5.63 -14.74
CA ASN A 396 1.94 6.65 -13.72
C ASN A 396 0.44 6.76 -13.41
N ASN A 397 -0.41 6.68 -14.43
CA ASN A 397 -1.87 6.71 -14.24
C ASN A 397 -2.38 5.43 -13.57
N ILE A 398 -1.85 4.26 -13.93
CA ILE A 398 -2.19 2.98 -13.29
C ILE A 398 -1.77 2.99 -11.81
N MET A 399 -0.60 3.55 -11.50
CA MET A 399 -0.07 3.61 -10.14
C MET A 399 -0.96 4.40 -9.16
N ILE A 400 -1.64 5.43 -9.67
CA ILE A 400 -2.50 6.32 -8.88
C ILE A 400 -3.99 6.00 -9.03
N ASP A 401 -4.33 4.99 -9.83
CA ASP A 401 -5.72 4.60 -10.07
C ASP A 401 -6.34 4.01 -8.81
N ASN A 402 -7.52 4.51 -8.46
CA ASN A 402 -8.33 4.04 -7.34
C ASN A 402 -9.73 3.58 -7.75
N ASP A 403 -10.00 3.39 -9.05
CA ASP A 403 -11.33 3.06 -9.59
C ASP A 403 -11.96 1.78 -9.01
N ASN A 404 -11.18 1.00 -8.25
CA ASN A 404 -11.65 -0.20 -7.58
C ASN A 404 -12.31 0.02 -6.21
N LEU A 405 -12.41 1.26 -5.75
CA LEU A 405 -13.26 1.65 -4.63
C LEU A 405 -14.74 1.77 -5.07
N LYS A 406 -15.23 0.90 -5.96
CA LYS A 406 -16.67 0.83 -6.22
C LYS A 406 -17.34 0.38 -4.94
N THR A 407 -18.25 1.22 -4.47
CA THR A 407 -18.97 1.15 -3.20
C THR A 407 -19.74 -0.18 -2.98
N GLU A 408 -19.84 -1.02 -4.00
CA GLU A 408 -20.54 -2.31 -3.95
C GLU A 408 -19.71 -3.44 -3.32
N ASP A 409 -18.37 -3.30 -3.27
CA ASP A 409 -17.45 -4.31 -2.69
C ASP A 409 -17.04 -4.00 -1.24
N ILE A 410 -17.41 -2.83 -0.71
CA ILE A 410 -17.03 -2.39 0.65
C ILE A 410 -17.99 -2.93 1.71
N LEU A 411 -19.19 -3.35 1.34
CA LEU A 411 -20.13 -3.98 2.27
C LEU A 411 -19.90 -5.50 2.25
N PRO A 412 -19.58 -6.11 3.40
CA PRO A 412 -19.51 -7.57 3.48
C PRO A 412 -20.87 -8.12 3.04
N LYS A 413 -20.87 -8.89 1.94
CA LYS A 413 -22.04 -9.65 1.51
C LYS A 413 -22.37 -10.62 2.65
N HIS A 414 -23.50 -10.36 3.26
CA HIS A 414 -24.08 -11.03 4.41
C HIS A 414 -23.91 -12.56 4.40
N GLU A 415 -23.59 -13.11 5.58
CA GLU A 415 -23.73 -14.51 6.02
C GLU A 415 -22.93 -15.59 5.26
N SER A 416 -22.75 -15.54 3.95
CA SER A 416 -21.94 -16.51 3.19
C SER A 416 -20.44 -16.41 3.49
N ASP A 417 -19.96 -15.20 3.76
CA ASP A 417 -18.54 -14.95 4.03
C ASP A 417 -18.12 -15.43 5.42
N LEU A 418 -19.06 -15.49 6.37
CA LEU A 418 -18.82 -16.07 7.70
C LEU A 418 -18.64 -17.59 7.66
N GLU A 419 -19.38 -18.29 6.78
CA GLU A 419 -19.20 -19.75 6.58
C GLU A 419 -17.88 -20.03 5.86
N GLU A 420 -17.45 -19.19 4.93
CA GLU A 420 -16.18 -19.33 4.22
C GLU A 420 -14.98 -19.06 5.15
N ILE A 421 -15.07 -18.05 6.01
CA ILE A 421 -14.10 -17.78 7.08
C ILE A 421 -14.05 -18.93 8.10
N LEU A 422 -15.21 -19.50 8.48
CA LEU A 422 -15.27 -20.65 9.36
C LEU A 422 -14.67 -21.92 8.73
N ASN A 423 -14.83 -22.12 7.44
CA ASN A 423 -14.25 -23.23 6.69
C ASN A 423 -12.73 -23.07 6.50
N SER A 424 -12.23 -21.84 6.35
CA SER A 424 -10.78 -21.55 6.30
C SER A 424 -10.09 -21.81 7.64
N LEU A 425 -10.82 -21.69 8.75
CA LEU A 425 -10.34 -22.00 10.10
C LEU A 425 -10.20 -23.52 10.36
N ASN A 426 -10.81 -24.36 9.54
CA ASN A 426 -10.77 -25.82 9.65
C ASN A 426 -9.65 -26.50 8.85
N GLY A 427 -8.62 -25.76 8.43
CA GLY A 427 -7.38 -26.33 7.86
C GLY A 427 -7.39 -26.54 6.35
N GLY A 428 -8.26 -25.86 5.62
CA GLY A 428 -8.14 -25.72 4.18
C GLY A 428 -7.07 -24.66 3.85
N THR A 429 -6.08 -25.02 3.05
CA THR A 429 -5.18 -24.08 2.38
C THR A 429 -6.02 -23.27 1.40
N ASN A 430 -6.58 -22.17 1.86
CA ASN A 430 -7.23 -21.20 0.98
C ASN A 430 -6.14 -20.30 0.39
N GLU A 431 -5.70 -20.65 -0.79
CA GLU A 431 -5.24 -19.66 -1.74
C GLU A 431 -6.39 -18.67 -1.91
N LEU A 432 -6.21 -17.43 -1.45
CA LEU A 432 -7.11 -16.31 -1.76
C LEU A 432 -7.34 -16.30 -3.27
N PRO A 433 -8.58 -16.13 -3.76
CA PRO A 433 -8.82 -16.05 -5.19
C PRO A 433 -7.97 -14.91 -5.75
N THR A 434 -6.96 -15.27 -6.53
CA THR A 434 -6.08 -14.38 -7.27
C THR A 434 -6.80 -13.80 -8.49
N GLU A 435 -8.01 -13.30 -8.34
CA GLU A 435 -8.55 -12.36 -9.29
C GLU A 435 -8.07 -10.97 -8.86
N SER A 436 -7.06 -10.50 -9.54
CA SER A 436 -6.41 -9.20 -9.37
C SER A 436 -7.36 -8.07 -9.73
N TYR A 437 -8.39 -7.87 -8.90
CA TYR A 437 -9.16 -6.65 -8.92
C TYR A 437 -8.41 -5.63 -8.07
N GLY A 438 -7.94 -4.55 -8.70
CA GLY A 438 -7.32 -3.48 -7.95
C GLY A 438 -6.07 -2.90 -8.61
N ASN A 439 -5.51 -1.90 -7.94
CA ASN A 439 -4.26 -1.28 -8.34
C ASN A 439 -3.11 -2.28 -8.20
N VAL A 440 -2.53 -2.69 -9.33
CA VAL A 440 -1.45 -3.72 -9.39
C VAL A 440 -0.25 -3.34 -8.52
N TYR A 441 0.11 -2.06 -8.45
CA TYR A 441 1.23 -1.60 -7.63
C TYR A 441 0.93 -1.76 -6.14
N ILE A 442 -0.26 -1.32 -5.71
CA ILE A 442 -0.68 -1.43 -4.31
C ILE A 442 -0.87 -2.90 -3.91
N ASN A 443 -1.41 -3.74 -4.80
CA ASN A 443 -1.55 -5.16 -4.54
C ASN A 443 -0.19 -5.86 -4.36
N ASN A 444 0.78 -5.56 -5.22
CA ASN A 444 2.13 -6.12 -5.13
C ASN A 444 2.86 -5.65 -3.85
N LEU A 445 2.68 -4.38 -3.46
CA LEU A 445 3.21 -3.89 -2.18
C LEU A 445 2.57 -4.60 -0.99
N ASN A 446 1.26 -4.86 -1.06
CA ASN A 446 0.52 -5.51 0.03
C ASN A 446 0.86 -7.00 0.21
N GLN A 447 1.50 -7.63 -0.78
CA GLN A 447 1.88 -9.05 -0.75
C GLN A 447 3.31 -9.29 -0.23
N LEU A 448 4.05 -8.23 0.14
CA LEU A 448 5.40 -8.37 0.68
C LEU A 448 5.37 -8.93 2.11
N GLU A 449 6.01 -10.09 2.33
CA GLU A 449 6.09 -10.75 3.64
C GLU A 449 6.78 -9.86 4.68
N GLU A 450 7.83 -9.16 4.30
CA GLU A 450 8.58 -8.25 5.19
C GLU A 450 7.69 -7.12 5.72
N LEU A 451 6.71 -6.68 4.96
CA LEU A 451 5.74 -5.67 5.38
C LEU A 451 4.76 -6.22 6.42
N ASP A 452 4.32 -7.47 6.25
CA ASP A 452 3.45 -8.13 7.20
C ASP A 452 4.18 -8.45 8.50
N ASP A 453 5.45 -8.88 8.42
CA ASP A 453 6.31 -9.11 9.58
C ASP A 453 6.56 -7.80 10.36
N PHE A 454 6.85 -6.71 9.66
CA PHE A 454 6.97 -5.38 10.27
C PHE A 454 5.68 -4.95 10.96
N SER A 455 4.55 -5.10 10.29
CA SER A 455 3.23 -4.75 10.84
C SER A 455 2.91 -5.60 12.07
N ALA A 456 3.20 -6.91 12.03
CA ALA A 456 2.99 -7.82 13.15
C ALA A 456 3.92 -7.50 14.32
N GLY A 457 5.17 -7.12 14.06
CA GLY A 457 6.13 -6.67 15.06
C GLY A 457 5.64 -5.44 15.83
N ILE A 458 5.11 -4.44 15.11
CA ILE A 458 4.54 -3.22 15.73
C ILE A 458 3.28 -3.56 16.52
N TYR A 459 2.37 -4.35 15.95
CA TYR A 459 1.09 -4.70 16.58
C TYR A 459 1.28 -5.56 17.84
N SER A 460 2.30 -6.41 17.89
CA SER A 460 2.58 -7.32 19.00
C SER A 460 3.53 -6.75 20.06
N ASN A 461 4.08 -5.56 19.85
CA ASN A 461 4.94 -4.90 20.85
C ASN A 461 4.09 -4.31 21.96
N PHE A 462 3.95 -5.02 23.07
CA PHE A 462 3.16 -4.64 24.25
C PHE A 462 4.01 -4.08 25.40
N GLU A 463 5.29 -3.74 25.14
CA GLU A 463 6.19 -3.14 26.13
C GLU A 463 5.96 -1.64 26.32
#